data_dc753055a1fd5d3b2f18d09324d65b3e
#
_entry.id   dc753055a1fd5d3b2f18d09324d65b3e
#
_cell.length_a   1.000
_cell.length_b   1.000
_cell.length_c   1.000
_cell.angle_alpha   90.00
_cell.angle_beta   90.00
_cell.angle_gamma   90.00
#
_symmetry.space_group_name_H-M   'P 1'
#
loop_
_entity.id
_entity.type
_entity.pdbx_description
1 polymer ?
#
loop_
_entity_poly.entity_id
_entity_poly.type
_entity_poly.pdbx_seq_one_letter_code
_entity_poly.pdbx_strand_id
1 'polypeptide(L)'
;MWTSNKGMTGIEIQPNTTVLVLNSSYEPIHIATWKRAIVLLLKEKAQMLSSRVIRLVNYVKIPLSRIVSSKPSRAMIYKRDNNTCQYCGSTRRLTIDHVLPRCRGGDDSWENLVVACSSCNTKKGHTLLEQTGMKLRRKPRAPHNKMQFALINCKIDEWREYTF
;
A
#
# COMPACT_ATOMS: atom_id res chain seq x y z
N MET A 1 49.45 19.33 -15.96
CA MET A 1 48.87 18.73 -14.74
C MET A 1 47.35 18.85 -14.84
N TRP A 2 46.70 17.78 -15.23
CA TRP A 2 45.22 17.70 -15.28
C TRP A 2 44.76 16.89 -14.09
N THR A 3 44.12 17.53 -13.16
CA THR A 3 43.57 16.89 -11.97
C THR A 3 42.24 16.20 -12.33
N SER A 4 42.22 14.92 -12.08
CA SER A 4 41.11 13.99 -12.25
C SER A 4 39.81 14.49 -11.61
N ASN A 5 38.79 14.56 -12.41
CA ASN A 5 37.42 14.73 -11.96
C ASN A 5 36.89 13.37 -11.51
N LYS A 6 36.83 13.15 -10.19
CA LYS A 6 36.27 11.95 -9.57
C LYS A 6 34.71 11.98 -9.61
N GLY A 7 34.12 10.98 -10.26
CA GLY A 7 32.97 10.31 -9.71
C GLY A 7 31.58 10.79 -10.12
N MET A 8 31.24 10.63 -11.40
CA MET A 8 29.85 10.26 -11.70
C MET A 8 29.78 8.73 -11.68
N THR A 9 29.52 8.15 -10.51
CA THR A 9 29.15 6.74 -10.41
C THR A 9 27.86 6.53 -11.17
N GLY A 10 27.96 5.79 -12.29
CA GLY A 10 26.83 5.43 -13.13
C GLY A 10 25.74 4.76 -12.29
N ILE A 11 24.57 5.38 -12.22
CA ILE A 11 23.37 4.76 -11.64
C ILE A 11 22.98 3.65 -12.62
N GLU A 12 23.32 2.39 -12.30
CA GLU A 12 22.80 1.22 -13.02
C GLU A 12 21.30 1.13 -12.78
N ILE A 13 20.52 1.67 -13.71
CA ILE A 13 19.07 1.62 -13.64
C ILE A 13 18.61 0.26 -14.19
N GLN A 14 18.23 -0.64 -13.31
CA GLN A 14 17.61 -1.91 -13.65
C GLN A 14 16.28 -1.67 -14.38
N PRO A 15 15.93 -2.42 -15.44
CA PRO A 15 14.73 -2.17 -16.27
C PRO A 15 13.40 -2.20 -15.48
N ASN A 16 13.37 -2.84 -14.33
CA ASN A 16 12.20 -2.91 -13.43
C ASN A 16 12.29 -1.96 -12.22
N THR A 17 13.19 -0.99 -12.24
CA THR A 17 13.33 -0.03 -11.14
C THR A 17 12.07 0.81 -11.00
N THR A 18 11.50 0.82 -9.81
CA THR A 18 10.37 1.67 -9.44
C THR A 18 10.86 2.93 -8.73
N VAL A 19 10.18 4.03 -8.99
CA VAL A 19 10.52 5.36 -8.47
C VAL A 19 9.29 5.91 -7.73
N LEU A 20 9.51 6.39 -6.52
CA LEU A 20 8.48 7.09 -5.75
C LEU A 20 8.27 8.48 -6.31
N VAL A 21 7.03 8.83 -6.57
CA VAL A 21 6.63 10.17 -7.01
C VAL A 21 5.96 10.87 -5.84
N LEU A 22 6.54 12.00 -5.45
CA LEU A 22 6.00 12.89 -4.43
C LEU A 22 5.27 14.06 -5.08
N ASN A 23 4.28 14.58 -4.39
CA ASN A 23 3.68 15.87 -4.71
C ASN A 23 4.67 17.02 -4.39
N SER A 24 4.41 18.22 -4.81
CA SER A 24 5.21 19.39 -4.41
C SER A 24 5.21 19.60 -2.89
N SER A 25 4.19 19.12 -2.18
CA SER A 25 4.08 19.10 -0.71
C SER A 25 4.84 17.94 -0.03
N TYR A 26 5.68 17.17 -0.77
CA TYR A 26 6.38 15.97 -0.28
C TYR A 26 5.48 14.78 0.08
N GLU A 27 4.19 14.86 -0.17
CA GLU A 27 3.29 13.73 0.02
C GLU A 27 3.49 12.66 -1.07
N PRO A 28 3.62 11.38 -0.70
CA PRO A 28 3.74 10.31 -1.67
C PRO A 28 2.42 10.11 -2.42
N ILE A 29 2.46 10.17 -3.75
CA ILE A 29 1.25 10.12 -4.59
C ILE A 29 1.20 8.92 -5.53
N HIS A 30 2.36 8.42 -5.97
CA HIS A 30 2.41 7.35 -6.95
C HIS A 30 3.75 6.62 -6.94
N ILE A 31 3.73 5.34 -7.33
CA ILE A 31 4.94 4.57 -7.65
C ILE A 31 4.96 4.41 -9.17
N ALA A 32 5.92 5.02 -9.81
CA ALA A 32 6.09 4.99 -11.27
C ALA A 32 7.22 4.04 -11.68
N THR A 33 7.23 3.62 -12.94
CA THR A 33 8.42 3.02 -13.55
C THR A 33 9.48 4.10 -13.78
N TRP A 34 10.75 3.71 -13.78
CA TRP A 34 11.85 4.65 -14.07
C TRP A 34 11.67 5.35 -15.43
N LYS A 35 11.16 4.66 -16.45
CA LYS A 35 10.87 5.25 -17.78
C LYS A 35 9.92 6.44 -17.67
N ARG A 36 8.86 6.30 -16.86
CA ARG A 36 7.90 7.38 -16.62
C ARG A 36 8.52 8.51 -15.82
N ALA A 37 9.37 8.19 -14.83
CA ALA A 37 10.07 9.18 -14.03
C ALA A 37 10.99 10.05 -14.91
N ILE A 38 11.78 9.43 -15.80
CA ILE A 38 12.65 10.17 -16.75
C ILE A 38 11.82 11.12 -17.63
N VAL A 39 10.68 10.67 -18.16
CA VAL A 39 9.82 11.55 -18.98
C VAL A 39 9.35 12.77 -18.18
N LEU A 40 9.04 12.61 -16.88
CA LEU A 40 8.65 13.72 -16.03
C LEU A 40 9.82 14.69 -15.78
N LEU A 41 11.03 14.17 -15.58
CA LEU A 41 12.25 14.96 -15.39
C LEU A 41 12.62 15.74 -16.67
N LEU A 42 12.64 15.08 -17.84
CA LEU A 42 12.95 15.71 -19.11
C LEU A 42 11.94 16.79 -19.52
N LYS A 43 10.67 16.65 -19.07
CA LYS A 43 9.65 17.68 -19.27
C LYS A 43 9.64 18.74 -18.19
N GLU A 44 10.63 18.77 -17.31
CA GLU A 44 10.75 19.72 -16.18
C GLU A 44 9.52 19.73 -15.24
N LYS A 45 8.72 18.64 -15.26
CA LYS A 45 7.52 18.48 -14.41
C LYS A 45 7.85 17.90 -13.05
N ALA A 46 9.05 17.38 -12.86
CA ALA A 46 9.55 16.82 -11.61
C ALA A 46 11.02 17.14 -11.42
N GLN A 47 11.46 17.11 -10.16
CA GLN A 47 12.85 17.22 -9.73
C GLN A 47 13.28 15.91 -9.08
N MET A 48 14.51 15.47 -9.32
CA MET A 48 15.09 14.30 -8.68
C MET A 48 15.50 14.66 -7.26
N LEU A 49 15.05 13.90 -6.27
CA LEU A 49 15.50 14.03 -4.88
C LEU A 49 16.52 12.94 -4.52
N SER A 50 16.33 11.72 -5.02
CA SER A 50 17.29 10.61 -4.90
C SER A 50 17.20 9.70 -6.12
N SER A 51 17.99 8.61 -6.14
CA SER A 51 18.00 7.64 -7.25
C SER A 51 16.62 7.02 -7.50
N ARG A 52 15.75 6.98 -6.50
CA ARG A 52 14.42 6.34 -6.54
C ARG A 52 13.28 7.24 -6.06
N VAL A 53 13.52 8.54 -5.96
CA VAL A 53 12.49 9.50 -5.50
C VAL A 53 12.52 10.74 -6.38
N ILE A 54 11.37 11.08 -6.94
CA ILE A 54 11.16 12.36 -7.65
C ILE A 54 10.02 13.13 -7.01
N ARG A 55 10.10 14.45 -7.04
CA ARG A 55 9.07 15.36 -6.56
C ARG A 55 8.50 16.17 -7.72
N LEU A 56 7.19 16.27 -7.82
CA LEU A 56 6.53 17.13 -8.80
C LEU A 56 6.82 18.59 -8.49
N VAL A 57 7.04 19.39 -9.53
CA VAL A 57 7.22 20.84 -9.42
C VAL A 57 5.91 21.51 -9.03
N ASN A 58 4.82 21.11 -9.68
CA ASN A 58 3.48 21.66 -9.42
C ASN A 58 2.66 20.72 -8.54
N TYR A 59 1.85 21.29 -7.65
CA TYR A 59 0.92 20.54 -6.84
C TYR A 59 -0.15 19.87 -7.69
N VAL A 60 -0.36 18.59 -7.47
CA VAL A 60 -1.42 17.80 -8.11
C VAL A 60 -2.45 17.39 -7.07
N LYS A 61 -3.68 17.91 -7.22
CA LYS A 61 -4.80 17.45 -6.40
C LYS A 61 -5.23 16.06 -6.87
N ILE A 62 -5.03 15.06 -6.01
CA ILE A 62 -5.46 13.68 -6.30
C ILE A 62 -6.92 13.54 -5.87
N PRO A 63 -7.84 13.19 -6.79
CA PRO A 63 -9.22 12.94 -6.41
C PRO A 63 -9.30 11.79 -5.39
N LEU A 64 -10.07 11.99 -4.33
CA LEU A 64 -10.31 10.96 -3.30
C LEU A 64 -10.78 9.62 -3.91
N SER A 65 -11.52 9.66 -5.02
CA SER A 65 -11.97 8.47 -5.74
C SER A 65 -10.81 7.59 -6.22
N ARG A 66 -9.68 8.15 -6.64
CA ARG A 66 -8.47 7.37 -7.00
C ARG A 66 -7.78 6.76 -5.79
N ILE A 67 -7.91 7.41 -4.63
CA ILE A 67 -7.35 6.92 -3.37
C ILE A 67 -8.26 5.85 -2.77
N VAL A 68 -9.57 5.95 -2.97
CA VAL A 68 -10.58 5.11 -2.31
C VAL A 68 -10.98 3.87 -3.10
N SER A 69 -10.87 3.85 -4.42
CA SER A 69 -11.53 2.85 -5.28
C SER A 69 -10.79 1.53 -5.51
N SER A 70 -9.59 1.31 -5.03
CA SER A 70 -8.92 0.02 -5.24
C SER A 70 -9.36 -1.02 -4.24
N LYS A 71 -9.88 -2.16 -4.73
CA LYS A 71 -10.11 -3.36 -3.92
C LYS A 71 -8.81 -3.71 -3.17
N PRO A 72 -8.88 -4.07 -1.90
CA PRO A 72 -7.70 -4.42 -1.13
C PRO A 72 -7.07 -5.71 -1.66
N SER A 73 -5.76 -5.75 -1.78
CA SER A 73 -5.05 -7.01 -1.99
C SER A 73 -5.00 -7.81 -0.68
N ARG A 74 -4.80 -9.14 -0.79
CA ARG A 74 -4.61 -10.00 0.40
C ARG A 74 -3.51 -9.45 1.31
N ALA A 75 -2.37 -9.08 0.76
CA ALA A 75 -1.25 -8.54 1.51
C ALA A 75 -1.62 -7.27 2.29
N MET A 76 -2.44 -6.39 1.69
CA MET A 76 -2.92 -5.18 2.34
C MET A 76 -3.86 -5.48 3.51
N ILE A 77 -4.75 -6.48 3.39
CA ILE A 77 -5.63 -6.89 4.50
C ILE A 77 -4.80 -7.48 5.64
N TYR A 78 -3.84 -8.37 5.35
CA TYR A 78 -2.94 -8.94 6.35
C TYR A 78 -2.21 -7.83 7.13
N LYS A 79 -1.69 -6.84 6.42
CA LYS A 79 -0.99 -5.71 7.00
C LYS A 79 -1.90 -4.83 7.87
N ARG A 80 -3.10 -4.45 7.38
CA ARG A 80 -4.07 -3.66 8.13
C ARG A 80 -4.40 -4.32 9.47
N ASP A 81 -4.54 -5.63 9.46
CA ASP A 81 -4.94 -6.42 10.63
C ASP A 81 -3.73 -6.93 11.45
N ASN A 82 -2.51 -6.42 11.17
CA ASN A 82 -1.26 -6.79 11.84
C ASN A 82 -1.00 -8.31 11.87
N ASN A 83 -1.30 -9.03 10.76
CA ASN A 83 -1.19 -10.48 10.67
C ASN A 83 -1.86 -11.20 11.87
N THR A 84 -3.04 -10.74 12.26
CA THR A 84 -3.74 -11.21 13.46
C THR A 84 -5.20 -11.50 13.13
N CYS A 85 -5.71 -12.64 13.56
CA CYS A 85 -7.11 -12.99 13.43
C CYS A 85 -8.00 -11.95 14.14
N GLN A 86 -8.95 -11.35 13.40
CA GLN A 86 -9.82 -10.31 13.93
C GLN A 86 -10.95 -10.85 14.80
N TYR A 87 -11.09 -12.17 14.92
CA TYR A 87 -12.03 -12.82 15.83
C TYR A 87 -11.40 -13.21 17.16
N CYS A 88 -10.29 -13.98 17.15
CA CYS A 88 -9.71 -14.54 18.38
C CYS A 88 -8.30 -14.00 18.73
N GLY A 89 -7.66 -13.22 17.86
CA GLY A 89 -6.32 -12.70 18.07
C GLY A 89 -5.16 -13.67 17.74
N SER A 90 -5.44 -14.86 17.23
CA SER A 90 -4.39 -15.80 16.80
C SER A 90 -3.57 -15.27 15.64
N THR A 91 -2.27 -15.56 15.62
CA THR A 91 -1.35 -15.25 14.51
C THR A 91 -1.00 -16.46 13.65
N ARG A 92 -1.64 -17.63 13.92
CA ARG A 92 -1.34 -18.88 13.24
C ARG A 92 -2.44 -19.24 12.24
N ARG A 93 -2.04 -19.90 11.12
CA ARG A 93 -2.94 -20.41 10.07
C ARG A 93 -3.93 -19.35 9.59
N LEU A 94 -3.41 -18.19 9.24
CA LEU A 94 -4.21 -17.05 8.84
C LEU A 94 -4.71 -17.17 7.40
N THR A 95 -5.92 -16.73 7.18
CA THR A 95 -6.64 -16.64 5.90
C THR A 95 -7.42 -15.33 5.85
N ILE A 96 -8.08 -15.03 4.73
CA ILE A 96 -9.01 -13.90 4.59
C ILE A 96 -10.42 -14.44 4.71
N ASP A 97 -11.25 -13.75 5.48
CA ASP A 97 -12.69 -14.01 5.63
C ASP A 97 -13.50 -12.79 5.21
N HIS A 98 -14.71 -13.04 4.72
CA HIS A 98 -15.73 -12.04 4.44
C HIS A 98 -16.65 -11.92 5.67
N VAL A 99 -16.67 -10.76 6.31
CA VAL A 99 -17.56 -10.51 7.46
C VAL A 99 -19.01 -10.78 7.08
N LEU A 100 -19.50 -10.16 6.00
CA LEU A 100 -20.72 -10.55 5.30
C LEU A 100 -20.35 -11.58 4.21
N PRO A 101 -20.83 -12.82 4.29
CA PRO A 101 -20.49 -13.86 3.33
C PRO A 101 -20.86 -13.50 1.88
N ARG A 102 -20.04 -13.92 0.90
CA ARG A 102 -20.32 -13.67 -0.53
C ARG A 102 -21.69 -14.18 -0.98
N CYS A 103 -22.10 -15.34 -0.52
CA CYS A 103 -23.42 -15.91 -0.83
C CYS A 103 -24.60 -15.08 -0.27
N ARG A 104 -24.31 -14.11 0.59
CA ARG A 104 -25.29 -13.15 1.14
C ARG A 104 -25.06 -11.71 0.67
N GLY A 105 -24.34 -11.53 -0.45
CA GLY A 105 -24.08 -10.23 -1.05
C GLY A 105 -22.81 -9.51 -0.55
N GLY A 106 -21.95 -10.18 0.22
CA GLY A 106 -20.69 -9.61 0.68
C GLY A 106 -19.72 -9.37 -0.47
N ASP A 107 -19.10 -8.21 -0.50
CA ASP A 107 -18.14 -7.74 -1.50
C ASP A 107 -16.67 -7.87 -1.05
N ASP A 108 -15.74 -7.57 -1.95
CA ASP A 108 -14.30 -7.57 -1.69
C ASP A 108 -13.82 -6.16 -1.26
N SER A 109 -14.58 -5.48 -0.40
CA SER A 109 -14.22 -4.16 0.10
C SER A 109 -13.32 -4.21 1.35
N TRP A 110 -12.74 -3.07 1.67
CA TRP A 110 -11.97 -2.88 2.91
C TRP A 110 -12.82 -3.09 4.17
N GLU A 111 -14.10 -2.79 4.08
CA GLU A 111 -15.05 -2.85 5.16
C GLU A 111 -15.57 -4.27 5.39
N ASN A 112 -15.42 -5.15 4.40
CA ASN A 112 -15.96 -6.51 4.46
C ASN A 112 -14.88 -7.60 4.61
N LEU A 113 -13.61 -7.34 4.26
CA LEU A 113 -12.53 -8.32 4.36
C LEU A 113 -11.76 -8.17 5.66
N VAL A 114 -11.50 -9.30 6.35
CA VAL A 114 -10.69 -9.36 7.57
C VAL A 114 -9.74 -10.55 7.57
N VAL A 115 -8.65 -10.44 8.34
CA VAL A 115 -7.81 -11.60 8.64
C VAL A 115 -8.50 -12.48 9.67
N ALA A 116 -8.62 -13.77 9.37
CA ALA A 116 -9.14 -14.79 10.27
C ALA A 116 -8.18 -15.98 10.35
N CYS A 117 -8.07 -16.65 11.47
CA CYS A 117 -7.44 -17.96 11.48
C CYS A 117 -8.38 -19.02 10.87
N SER A 118 -7.83 -20.13 10.36
CA SER A 118 -8.64 -21.17 9.72
C SER A 118 -9.76 -21.68 10.62
N SER A 119 -9.52 -21.85 11.92
CA SER A 119 -10.52 -22.31 12.87
C SER A 119 -11.70 -21.33 12.99
N CYS A 120 -11.44 -20.03 13.13
CA CYS A 120 -12.49 -19.02 13.19
C CYS A 120 -13.24 -18.90 11.87
N ASN A 121 -12.51 -18.96 10.73
CA ASN A 121 -13.10 -18.89 9.40
C ASN A 121 -14.04 -20.07 9.15
N THR A 122 -13.61 -21.29 9.47
CA THR A 122 -14.45 -22.49 9.36
C THR A 122 -15.64 -22.45 10.30
N LYS A 123 -15.44 -22.01 11.57
CA LYS A 123 -16.53 -21.87 12.56
C LYS A 123 -17.58 -20.88 12.09
N LYS A 124 -17.18 -19.75 11.50
CA LYS A 124 -18.11 -18.75 10.98
C LYS A 124 -18.81 -19.24 9.70
N GLY A 125 -18.07 -19.82 8.77
CA GLY A 125 -18.60 -20.30 7.50
C GLY A 125 -19.40 -19.24 6.76
N HIS A 126 -20.56 -19.63 6.27
CA HIS A 126 -21.49 -18.74 5.53
C HIS A 126 -22.54 -18.06 6.43
N THR A 127 -22.36 -18.15 7.75
CA THR A 127 -23.31 -17.59 8.73
C THR A 127 -23.01 -16.11 8.98
N LEU A 128 -24.06 -15.33 9.21
CA LEU A 128 -23.89 -13.93 9.61
C LEU A 128 -23.19 -13.86 10.98
N LEU A 129 -22.34 -12.85 11.14
CA LEU A 129 -21.54 -12.70 12.37
C LEU A 129 -22.42 -12.67 13.63
N GLU A 130 -23.56 -11.98 13.55
CA GLU A 130 -24.55 -11.87 14.63
C GLU A 130 -25.11 -13.21 15.09
N GLN A 131 -25.22 -14.16 14.16
CA GLN A 131 -25.75 -15.52 14.41
C GLN A 131 -24.72 -16.47 14.99
N THR A 132 -23.43 -16.12 14.91
CA THR A 132 -22.32 -16.99 15.37
C THR A 132 -21.92 -16.77 16.82
N GLY A 133 -22.39 -15.70 17.45
CA GLY A 133 -21.88 -15.21 18.73
C GLY A 133 -20.44 -14.69 18.69
N MET A 134 -19.80 -14.68 17.52
CA MET A 134 -18.45 -14.16 17.34
C MET A 134 -18.47 -12.64 17.23
N LYS A 135 -17.40 -12.00 17.72
CA LYS A 135 -17.25 -10.54 17.65
C LYS A 135 -15.95 -10.19 16.95
N LEU A 136 -15.97 -9.12 16.17
CA LEU A 136 -14.76 -8.52 15.62
C LEU A 136 -14.03 -7.72 16.71
N ARG A 137 -12.71 -7.87 16.77
CA ARG A 137 -11.84 -7.07 17.65
C ARG A 137 -11.82 -5.59 17.24
N ARG A 138 -11.92 -5.33 15.94
CA ARG A 138 -12.02 -4.00 15.34
C ARG A 138 -12.96 -4.03 14.16
N LYS A 139 -13.75 -2.97 13.98
CA LYS A 139 -14.53 -2.79 12.75
C LYS A 139 -13.57 -2.55 11.58
N PRO A 140 -13.63 -3.36 10.51
CA PRO A 140 -12.77 -3.18 9.36
C PRO A 140 -13.08 -1.85 8.65
N ARG A 141 -12.06 -1.10 8.32
CA ARG A 141 -12.14 0.18 7.59
C ARG A 141 -11.00 0.28 6.59
N ALA A 142 -11.18 1.08 5.55
CA ALA A 142 -10.09 1.44 4.67
C ALA A 142 -9.05 2.28 5.43
N PRO A 143 -7.74 2.09 5.18
CA PRO A 143 -6.72 2.99 5.72
C PRO A 143 -6.91 4.40 5.15
N HIS A 144 -6.68 5.42 5.97
CA HIS A 144 -6.86 6.82 5.59
C HIS A 144 -5.95 7.22 4.41
N ASN A 145 -4.71 6.80 4.43
CA ASN A 145 -3.76 7.04 3.35
C ASN A 145 -3.23 5.71 2.80
N LYS A 146 -3.79 5.27 1.67
CA LYS A 146 -3.42 4.00 1.04
C LYS A 146 -1.98 3.98 0.53
N MET A 147 -1.47 5.12 0.07
CA MET A 147 -0.10 5.21 -0.43
C MET A 147 0.90 5.09 0.73
N GLN A 148 0.72 5.84 1.82
CA GLN A 148 1.52 5.67 3.02
C GLN A 148 1.44 4.24 3.54
N PHE A 149 0.24 3.66 3.57
CA PHE A 149 0.04 2.28 3.97
C PHE A 149 0.78 1.28 3.08
N ALA A 150 0.87 1.52 1.76
CA ALA A 150 1.66 0.70 0.84
C ALA A 150 3.17 0.84 1.10
N LEU A 151 3.63 2.06 1.46
CA LEU A 151 5.03 2.37 1.68
C LEU A 151 5.60 1.83 3.01
N ILE A 152 4.80 1.74 4.08
CA ILE A 152 5.26 1.30 5.42
C ILE A 152 6.04 -0.04 5.40
N ASN A 153 5.78 -0.95 4.43
CA ASN A 153 6.51 -2.22 4.26
C ASN A 153 7.37 -2.24 3.01
N CYS A 154 7.67 -1.09 2.43
CA CYS A 154 8.55 -1.03 1.30
C CYS A 154 9.98 -1.41 1.75
N LYS A 155 10.61 -2.30 0.98
CA LYS A 155 12.01 -2.70 1.22
C LYS A 155 13.02 -1.68 0.72
N ILE A 156 12.56 -0.55 0.17
CA ILE A 156 13.40 0.52 -0.37
C ILE A 156 13.59 1.54 0.75
N ASP A 157 14.78 1.58 1.32
CA ASP A 157 15.08 2.44 2.47
C ASP A 157 14.88 3.92 2.18
N GLU A 158 15.23 4.38 0.98
CA GLU A 158 15.01 5.77 0.52
C GLU A 158 13.54 6.23 0.59
N TRP A 159 12.57 5.31 0.58
CA TRP A 159 11.15 5.64 0.63
C TRP A 159 10.61 5.77 2.05
N ARG A 160 11.35 5.25 3.03
CA ARG A 160 10.91 5.28 4.45
C ARG A 160 10.82 6.69 5.01
N GLU A 161 11.66 7.60 4.54
CA GLU A 161 11.64 9.01 4.95
C GLU A 161 10.31 9.72 4.63
N TYR A 162 9.52 9.15 3.70
CA TYR A 162 8.23 9.71 3.26
C TYR A 162 7.03 8.94 3.81
N THR A 163 7.24 8.09 4.82
CA THR A 163 6.19 7.32 5.51
C THR A 163 5.90 7.93 6.88
N PHE A 164 5.23 9.06 6.90
CA PHE A 164 4.81 9.72 8.15
C PHE A 164 3.58 9.08 8.77
#